data_a0a6e4b20ad1c935bae42dfc45660502
#
_entry.id   a0a6e4b20ad1c935bae42dfc45660502
#
_cell.length_a   1.000
_cell.length_b   1.000
_cell.length_c   1.000
_cell.angle_alpha   90.00
_cell.angle_beta   90.00
_cell.angle_gamma   90.00
#
_symmetry.space_group_name_H-M   'P 1'
#
loop_
_entity.id
_entity.type
_entity.pdbx_description
1 polymer ?
#
loop_
_entity_poly.entity_id
_entity_poly.type
_entity_poly.pdbx_seq_one_letter_code
_entity_poly.pdbx_strand_id
1 'polypeptide(L)'
;VPETINKIEINPVSRIEGHGKVTIQLDNAGNVDQVRFNVTQFRGFEKFVEGRVFWEMPVITPRICGICPVSHHLAAAKACDAILGVEIPPPAKKLRELLHLGQFIQSHAMHFFHLASPDLLLGFDADPASRNVIGLIAAAPDIARQAVMTRAFGQTIIQKLAGKRIHPSWAIPGGVNAALSGEDRDELLRNVDAVFPVIHLGIKLIKEYYAAHRDEVNTFANFESAYLGLVDRAGNLQFYDGLLRLKDRRGLVLEDGVDPADYLSLIEERVEDWSFLKFPYYRKLGYPAGIYRVGPLGRLNVADGISTPLANTELAGFRRFATDTEEMVKGSMYFHLARLIELLHAAEKAKSLLEDPEILSTDIQVTSNRYNEQGIGVIEAPRGTLIHHYWVDRTGKILKANLIVATGHNNAAINRSVYEVARLYIRNGDVREGILNRVEAAIRCYDPCLSCSTHALGQMPMAIEIVSPAGQLLRRIAR
;
A
#
# COMPACT_ATOMS: atom_id res chain seq x y z
N VAL A 1 -17.68 -7.02 42.77
CA VAL A 1 -16.38 -6.60 42.27
C VAL A 1 -16.57 -6.37 40.79
N PRO A 2 -16.30 -5.19 40.21
CA PRO A 2 -16.36 -5.03 38.79
C PRO A 2 -15.39 -6.03 38.12
N GLU A 3 -15.85 -6.73 37.07
CA GLU A 3 -15.00 -7.63 36.30
C GLU A 3 -13.83 -6.81 35.74
N THR A 4 -12.61 -7.22 36.09
CA THR A 4 -11.40 -6.57 35.53
C THR A 4 -11.32 -6.93 34.06
N ILE A 5 -11.42 -5.93 33.18
CA ILE A 5 -11.25 -6.13 31.74
C ILE A 5 -9.78 -6.46 31.50
N ASN A 6 -9.47 -7.70 31.19
CA ASN A 6 -8.11 -8.13 30.89
C ASN A 6 -7.81 -8.15 29.39
N LYS A 7 -8.85 -8.05 28.54
CA LYS A 7 -8.74 -8.17 27.08
C LYS A 7 -9.78 -7.30 26.38
N ILE A 8 -9.35 -6.58 25.36
CA ILE A 8 -10.20 -5.82 24.44
C ILE A 8 -10.04 -6.40 23.04
N GLU A 9 -11.13 -6.55 22.31
CA GLU A 9 -11.11 -6.96 20.90
C GLU A 9 -11.83 -5.94 20.05
N ILE A 10 -11.18 -5.51 18.94
CA ILE A 10 -11.78 -4.73 17.86
C ILE A 10 -11.93 -5.71 16.68
N ASN A 11 -13.17 -6.11 16.36
CA ASN A 11 -13.45 -7.12 15.34
C ASN A 11 -14.83 -6.89 14.68
N PRO A 12 -14.86 -6.59 13.36
CA PRO A 12 -13.73 -6.31 12.50
C PRO A 12 -13.18 -4.89 12.68
N VAL A 13 -11.92 -4.68 12.25
CA VAL A 13 -11.38 -3.33 12.05
C VAL A 13 -12.11 -2.67 10.89
N SER A 14 -12.59 -1.44 11.09
CA SER A 14 -13.43 -0.73 10.13
C SER A 14 -12.65 0.13 9.13
N ARG A 15 -13.25 0.40 7.97
CA ARG A 15 -12.74 1.30 6.92
C ARG A 15 -11.32 0.94 6.42
N ILE A 16 -11.05 -0.35 6.29
CA ILE A 16 -9.86 -0.93 5.64
C ILE A 16 -10.30 -1.98 4.61
N GLU A 17 -9.40 -2.39 3.73
CA GLU A 17 -9.67 -3.51 2.82
C GLU A 17 -9.35 -4.84 3.51
N GLY A 18 -10.28 -5.79 3.45
CA GLY A 18 -10.15 -7.13 4.03
C GLY A 18 -10.60 -7.20 5.49
N HIS A 19 -10.28 -8.31 6.17
CA HIS A 19 -10.77 -8.59 7.51
C HIS A 19 -9.61 -8.69 8.49
N GLY A 20 -9.54 -7.74 9.40
CA GLY A 20 -8.56 -7.67 10.47
C GLY A 20 -9.21 -7.58 11.85
N LYS A 21 -8.49 -8.09 12.84
CA LYS A 21 -8.87 -8.02 14.25
C LYS A 21 -7.71 -7.47 15.06
N VAL A 22 -8.00 -6.54 15.98
CA VAL A 22 -7.04 -6.12 17.01
C VAL A 22 -7.40 -6.78 18.33
N THR A 23 -6.40 -7.36 18.98
CA THR A 23 -6.50 -7.87 20.34
C THR A 23 -5.55 -7.07 21.23
N ILE A 24 -6.06 -6.48 22.29
CA ILE A 24 -5.30 -5.72 23.29
C ILE A 24 -5.42 -6.45 24.62
N GLN A 25 -4.29 -6.83 25.19
CA GLN A 25 -4.22 -7.38 26.53
C GLN A 25 -3.83 -6.27 27.51
N LEU A 26 -4.50 -6.23 28.65
CA LEU A 26 -4.24 -5.28 29.72
C LEU A 26 -3.59 -5.99 30.91
N ASP A 27 -2.72 -5.27 31.59
CA ASP A 27 -2.18 -5.68 32.88
C ASP A 27 -3.22 -5.51 34.02
N ASN A 28 -2.87 -5.92 35.23
CA ASN A 28 -3.75 -5.83 36.40
C ASN A 28 -4.08 -4.37 36.81
N ALA A 29 -3.32 -3.40 36.32
CA ALA A 29 -3.56 -1.97 36.53
C ALA A 29 -4.42 -1.35 35.41
N GLY A 30 -4.84 -2.14 34.41
CA GLY A 30 -5.63 -1.68 33.27
C GLY A 30 -4.81 -0.93 32.21
N ASN A 31 -3.50 -1.08 32.20
CA ASN A 31 -2.64 -0.54 31.16
C ASN A 31 -2.37 -1.59 30.08
N VAL A 32 -1.98 -1.12 28.89
CA VAL A 32 -1.69 -1.99 27.76
C VAL A 32 -0.40 -2.77 27.98
N ASP A 33 -0.51 -4.09 28.03
CA ASP A 33 0.60 -5.04 28.08
C ASP A 33 1.00 -5.50 26.68
N GLN A 34 0.06 -6.03 25.89
CA GLN A 34 0.31 -6.54 24.55
C GLN A 34 -0.78 -6.12 23.59
N VAL A 35 -0.37 -5.87 22.33
CA VAL A 35 -1.31 -5.62 21.21
C VAL A 35 -0.92 -6.48 20.03
N ARG A 36 -1.90 -7.06 19.37
CA ARG A 36 -1.74 -7.82 18.13
C ARG A 36 -2.79 -7.41 17.10
N PHE A 37 -2.33 -7.05 15.91
CA PHE A 37 -3.17 -6.91 14.75
C PHE A 37 -3.11 -8.20 13.93
N ASN A 38 -4.21 -8.91 13.85
CA ASN A 38 -4.34 -10.19 13.17
C ASN A 38 -5.19 -10.04 11.91
N VAL A 39 -4.73 -10.61 10.81
CA VAL A 39 -5.53 -10.82 9.62
C VAL A 39 -6.22 -12.17 9.74
N THR A 40 -7.54 -12.19 9.57
CA THR A 40 -8.38 -13.36 9.87
C THR A 40 -8.69 -14.23 8.65
N GLN A 41 -8.15 -13.87 7.48
CA GLN A 41 -8.32 -14.63 6.24
C GLN A 41 -6.97 -15.12 5.70
N PHE A 42 -7.03 -16.22 4.94
CA PHE A 42 -5.89 -16.80 4.24
C PHE A 42 -6.29 -17.24 2.83
N ARG A 43 -5.44 -17.02 1.82
CA ARG A 43 -5.74 -17.32 0.42
C ARG A 43 -4.70 -18.19 -0.29
N GLY A 44 -3.40 -18.14 0.07
CA GLY A 44 -2.35 -19.01 -0.45
C GLY A 44 -2.07 -18.91 -1.96
N PHE A 45 -2.08 -17.70 -2.55
CA PHE A 45 -1.86 -17.53 -3.98
C PHE A 45 -0.50 -18.04 -4.48
N GLU A 46 0.55 -17.95 -3.67
CA GLU A 46 1.86 -18.52 -4.04
C GLU A 46 1.75 -20.01 -4.37
N LYS A 47 1.02 -20.76 -3.55
CA LYS A 47 0.79 -22.21 -3.80
C LYS A 47 -0.20 -22.47 -4.94
N PHE A 48 -1.20 -21.60 -5.08
CA PHE A 48 -2.21 -21.72 -6.13
C PHE A 48 -1.65 -21.59 -7.53
N VAL A 49 -0.59 -20.81 -7.73
CA VAL A 49 0.00 -20.59 -9.06
C VAL A 49 1.04 -21.63 -9.45
N GLU A 50 1.50 -22.49 -8.55
CA GLU A 50 2.42 -23.58 -8.89
C GLU A 50 1.81 -24.54 -9.93
N GLY A 51 2.61 -24.94 -10.92
CA GLY A 51 2.21 -25.77 -12.04
C GLY A 51 1.48 -25.04 -13.17
N ARG A 52 1.09 -23.77 -12.99
CA ARG A 52 0.54 -22.93 -14.06
C ARG A 52 1.65 -22.35 -14.92
N VAL A 53 1.33 -21.96 -16.13
CA VAL A 53 2.29 -21.35 -17.04
C VAL A 53 2.49 -19.86 -16.70
N PHE A 54 3.71 -19.36 -16.76
CA PHE A 54 4.06 -18.03 -16.27
C PHE A 54 3.32 -16.88 -16.98
N TRP A 55 3.02 -17.03 -18.27
CA TRP A 55 2.29 -15.99 -19.01
C TRP A 55 0.82 -15.80 -18.60
N GLU A 56 0.27 -16.70 -17.76
CA GLU A 56 -1.06 -16.49 -17.15
C GLU A 56 -0.99 -15.55 -15.93
N MET A 57 0.19 -15.31 -15.36
CA MET A 57 0.34 -14.56 -14.10
C MET A 57 -0.20 -13.14 -14.19
N PRO A 58 0.00 -12.36 -15.28
CA PRO A 58 -0.61 -11.04 -15.40
C PRO A 58 -2.15 -11.04 -15.35
N VAL A 59 -2.79 -12.17 -15.62
CA VAL A 59 -4.26 -12.33 -15.58
C VAL A 59 -4.74 -12.91 -14.23
N ILE A 60 -3.96 -13.82 -13.64
CA ILE A 60 -4.32 -14.51 -12.39
C ILE A 60 -4.08 -13.62 -11.18
N THR A 61 -2.90 -13.01 -11.07
CA THR A 61 -2.48 -12.28 -9.87
C THR A 61 -3.30 -11.01 -9.56
N PRO A 62 -3.90 -10.29 -10.53
CA PRO A 62 -4.87 -9.25 -10.23
C PRO A 62 -6.02 -9.70 -9.32
N ARG A 63 -6.37 -11.00 -9.34
CA ARG A 63 -7.44 -11.59 -8.49
C ARG A 63 -7.09 -11.64 -7.01
N ILE A 64 -5.85 -11.36 -6.64
CA ILE A 64 -5.44 -11.20 -5.25
C ILE A 64 -6.23 -10.07 -4.59
N CYS A 65 -6.47 -8.96 -5.32
CA CYS A 65 -7.13 -7.78 -4.77
C CYS A 65 -8.03 -7.06 -5.78
N GLY A 66 -9.18 -6.59 -5.33
CA GLY A 66 -10.09 -5.77 -6.14
C GLY A 66 -9.78 -4.27 -6.12
N ILE A 67 -8.88 -3.80 -5.22
CA ILE A 67 -8.53 -2.37 -5.09
C ILE A 67 -7.24 -2.03 -5.83
N CYS A 68 -6.22 -2.90 -5.79
CA CYS A 68 -4.92 -2.71 -6.46
C CYS A 68 -4.61 -3.76 -7.54
N PRO A 69 -5.59 -4.19 -8.37
CA PRO A 69 -5.36 -5.25 -9.35
C PRO A 69 -4.34 -4.86 -10.41
N VAL A 70 -4.26 -3.57 -10.77
CA VAL A 70 -3.28 -3.05 -11.75
C VAL A 70 -1.85 -3.25 -11.26
N SER A 71 -1.58 -3.04 -9.97
CA SER A 71 -0.23 -3.23 -9.43
C SER A 71 0.21 -4.69 -9.53
N HIS A 72 -0.66 -5.64 -9.15
CA HIS A 72 -0.36 -7.07 -9.33
C HIS A 72 -0.21 -7.46 -10.80
N HIS A 73 -1.03 -6.89 -11.68
CA HIS A 73 -0.97 -7.09 -13.13
C HIS A 73 0.40 -6.70 -13.70
N LEU A 74 0.86 -5.49 -13.35
CA LEU A 74 2.11 -4.94 -13.86
C LEU A 74 3.35 -5.58 -13.24
N ALA A 75 3.33 -5.89 -11.94
CA ALA A 75 4.43 -6.61 -11.30
C ALA A 75 4.60 -8.01 -11.92
N ALA A 76 3.49 -8.71 -12.17
CA ALA A 76 3.50 -9.99 -12.84
C ALA A 76 4.00 -9.88 -14.30
N ALA A 77 3.55 -8.87 -15.05
CA ALA A 77 4.01 -8.63 -16.41
C ALA A 77 5.53 -8.37 -16.45
N LYS A 78 6.06 -7.53 -15.55
CA LYS A 78 7.52 -7.31 -15.43
C LYS A 78 8.28 -8.60 -15.08
N ALA A 79 7.76 -9.43 -14.18
CA ALA A 79 8.38 -10.72 -13.87
C ALA A 79 8.38 -11.64 -15.09
N CYS A 80 7.31 -11.63 -15.89
CA CYS A 80 7.24 -12.39 -17.13
C CYS A 80 8.18 -11.85 -18.21
N ASP A 81 8.34 -10.52 -18.33
CA ASP A 81 9.33 -9.90 -19.24
C ASP A 81 10.74 -10.37 -18.88
N ALA A 82 11.08 -10.43 -17.58
CA ALA A 82 12.37 -10.92 -17.09
C ALA A 82 12.57 -12.43 -17.40
N ILE A 83 11.50 -13.25 -17.29
CA ILE A 83 11.56 -14.66 -17.72
C ILE A 83 11.85 -14.75 -19.22
N LEU A 84 11.18 -13.94 -20.05
CA LEU A 84 11.44 -13.88 -21.50
C LEU A 84 12.81 -13.29 -21.85
N GLY A 85 13.47 -12.60 -20.90
CA GLY A 85 14.75 -11.91 -21.14
C GLY A 85 14.62 -10.78 -22.15
N VAL A 86 13.50 -10.04 -22.12
CA VAL A 86 13.21 -8.96 -23.07
C VAL A 86 13.05 -7.61 -22.36
N GLU A 87 13.46 -6.55 -23.03
CA GLU A 87 13.08 -5.19 -22.72
C GLU A 87 11.87 -4.81 -23.59
N ILE A 88 10.82 -4.33 -22.97
CA ILE A 88 9.61 -3.92 -23.68
C ILE A 88 9.85 -2.61 -24.44
N PRO A 89 9.17 -2.36 -25.59
CA PRO A 89 9.30 -1.11 -26.32
C PRO A 89 8.99 0.10 -25.45
N PRO A 90 9.68 1.25 -25.64
CA PRO A 90 9.46 2.46 -24.86
C PRO A 90 7.99 2.93 -24.81
N PRO A 91 7.20 2.89 -25.94
CA PRO A 91 5.79 3.21 -25.87
C PRO A 91 4.98 2.28 -24.97
N ALA A 92 5.26 0.98 -24.99
CA ALA A 92 4.60 0.01 -24.11
C ALA A 92 4.90 0.30 -22.63
N LYS A 93 6.13 0.71 -22.33
CA LYS A 93 6.53 1.14 -20.98
C LYS A 93 5.73 2.37 -20.52
N LYS A 94 5.65 3.42 -21.35
CA LYS A 94 4.85 4.63 -21.07
C LYS A 94 3.37 4.31 -20.85
N LEU A 95 2.81 3.41 -21.63
CA LEU A 95 1.43 2.96 -21.50
C LEU A 95 1.20 2.18 -20.19
N ARG A 96 2.13 1.30 -19.80
CA ARG A 96 2.07 0.60 -18.51
C ARG A 96 2.22 1.58 -17.34
N GLU A 97 3.10 2.59 -17.44
CA GLU A 97 3.22 3.65 -16.44
C GLU A 97 1.92 4.44 -16.33
N LEU A 98 1.30 4.84 -17.44
CA LEU A 98 0.02 5.56 -17.42
C LEU A 98 -1.09 4.74 -16.75
N LEU A 99 -1.19 3.44 -17.06
CA LEU A 99 -2.12 2.53 -16.38
C LEU A 99 -1.87 2.51 -14.87
N HIS A 100 -0.61 2.48 -14.47
CA HIS A 100 -0.20 2.46 -13.08
C HIS A 100 -0.54 3.76 -12.35
N LEU A 101 -0.32 4.91 -12.98
CA LEU A 101 -0.72 6.21 -12.46
C LEU A 101 -2.24 6.31 -12.26
N GLY A 102 -3.04 5.76 -13.18
CA GLY A 102 -4.49 5.61 -13.00
C GLY A 102 -4.83 4.84 -11.71
N GLN A 103 -4.07 3.79 -11.41
CA GLN A 103 -4.22 3.03 -10.16
C GLN A 103 -3.86 3.87 -8.92
N PHE A 104 -2.81 4.67 -8.96
CA PHE A 104 -2.45 5.58 -7.86
C PHE A 104 -3.54 6.63 -7.63
N ILE A 105 -4.00 7.28 -8.70
CA ILE A 105 -5.05 8.32 -8.62
C ILE A 105 -6.32 7.74 -7.97
N GLN A 106 -6.83 6.61 -8.47
CA GLN A 106 -8.07 6.04 -7.93
C GLN A 106 -7.89 5.55 -6.48
N SER A 107 -6.76 4.94 -6.14
CA SER A 107 -6.51 4.35 -4.82
C SER A 107 -6.27 5.41 -3.75
N HIS A 108 -5.42 6.40 -4.03
CA HIS A 108 -5.10 7.46 -3.09
C HIS A 108 -6.29 8.40 -2.84
N ALA A 109 -7.06 8.74 -3.88
CA ALA A 109 -8.29 9.51 -3.73
C ALA A 109 -9.32 8.73 -2.89
N MET A 110 -9.51 7.44 -3.16
CA MET A 110 -10.41 6.60 -2.37
C MET A 110 -10.01 6.56 -0.90
N HIS A 111 -8.73 6.31 -0.62
CA HIS A 111 -8.27 6.21 0.76
C HIS A 111 -8.45 7.52 1.51
N PHE A 112 -7.91 8.62 0.98
CA PHE A 112 -7.95 9.89 1.69
C PHE A 112 -9.38 10.37 1.90
N PHE A 113 -10.16 10.48 0.82
CA PHE A 113 -11.49 11.12 0.88
C PHE A 113 -12.61 10.21 1.41
N HIS A 114 -12.47 8.87 1.39
CA HIS A 114 -13.57 7.99 1.81
C HIS A 114 -13.23 7.18 3.07
N LEU A 115 -11.96 6.76 3.26
CA LEU A 115 -11.59 5.90 4.38
C LEU A 115 -11.04 6.70 5.57
N ALA A 116 -10.17 7.70 5.32
CA ALA A 116 -9.51 8.49 6.37
C ALA A 116 -10.29 9.76 6.76
N SER A 117 -10.89 10.46 5.79
CA SER A 117 -11.56 11.74 6.03
C SER A 117 -12.66 11.73 7.09
N PRO A 118 -13.45 10.65 7.32
CA PRO A 118 -14.39 10.64 8.42
C PRO A 118 -13.77 10.96 9.78
N ASP A 119 -12.57 10.44 10.05
CA ASP A 119 -11.85 10.74 11.30
C ASP A 119 -11.30 12.16 11.33
N LEU A 120 -10.78 12.62 10.21
CA LEU A 120 -10.08 13.90 10.10
C LEU A 120 -11.03 15.11 10.04
N LEU A 121 -12.21 14.95 9.40
CA LEU A 121 -13.17 16.03 9.19
C LEU A 121 -14.33 16.03 10.19
N LEU A 122 -14.76 14.86 10.66
CA LEU A 122 -15.84 14.74 11.64
C LEU A 122 -15.31 14.58 13.07
N GLY A 123 -14.03 14.18 13.22
CA GLY A 123 -13.34 13.96 14.49
C GLY A 123 -13.34 12.50 14.94
N PHE A 124 -12.29 12.12 15.68
CA PHE A 124 -12.13 10.75 16.19
C PHE A 124 -13.19 10.34 17.20
N ASP A 125 -13.73 11.31 17.93
CA ASP A 125 -14.73 11.12 18.99
C ASP A 125 -16.17 11.34 18.50
N ALA A 126 -16.38 11.59 17.19
CA ALA A 126 -17.71 11.71 16.60
C ALA A 126 -18.50 10.40 16.72
N ASP A 127 -19.83 10.50 16.74
CA ASP A 127 -20.71 9.34 16.78
C ASP A 127 -20.39 8.34 15.65
N PRO A 128 -20.12 7.06 15.96
CA PRO A 128 -19.84 6.03 14.96
C PRO A 128 -20.92 5.93 13.86
N ALA A 129 -22.18 6.19 14.19
CA ALA A 129 -23.28 6.17 13.22
C ALA A 129 -23.12 7.23 12.12
N SER A 130 -22.50 8.37 12.43
CA SER A 130 -22.25 9.48 11.50
C SER A 130 -20.81 9.53 10.98
N ARG A 131 -19.85 8.91 11.67
CA ARG A 131 -18.41 8.91 11.32
C ARG A 131 -18.10 7.92 10.18
N ASN A 132 -18.70 8.18 9.02
CA ASN A 132 -18.57 7.36 7.81
C ASN A 132 -18.75 8.21 6.56
N VAL A 133 -18.70 7.58 5.37
CA VAL A 133 -18.84 8.27 4.08
C VAL A 133 -20.20 9.00 3.95
N ILE A 134 -21.27 8.45 4.51
CA ILE A 134 -22.61 9.07 4.46
C ILE A 134 -22.60 10.37 5.28
N GLY A 135 -22.01 10.34 6.48
CA GLY A 135 -21.84 11.54 7.29
C GLY A 135 -20.98 12.61 6.60
N LEU A 136 -19.94 12.21 5.87
CA LEU A 136 -19.14 13.14 5.05
C LEU A 136 -19.95 13.76 3.91
N ILE A 137 -20.76 12.98 3.21
CA ILE A 137 -21.64 13.48 2.15
C ILE A 137 -22.64 14.50 2.72
N ALA A 138 -23.18 14.24 3.90
CA ALA A 138 -24.09 15.15 4.57
C ALA A 138 -23.39 16.45 5.02
N ALA A 139 -22.17 16.36 5.54
CA ALA A 139 -21.42 17.51 6.07
C ALA A 139 -20.75 18.36 4.96
N ALA A 140 -20.30 17.71 3.86
CA ALA A 140 -19.53 18.36 2.80
C ALA A 140 -19.83 17.75 1.41
N PRO A 141 -21.05 17.91 0.87
CA PRO A 141 -21.51 17.23 -0.34
C PRO A 141 -20.68 17.56 -1.57
N ASP A 142 -20.21 18.79 -1.71
CA ASP A 142 -19.37 19.20 -2.86
C ASP A 142 -17.99 18.57 -2.82
N ILE A 143 -17.37 18.48 -1.66
CA ILE A 143 -16.07 17.80 -1.48
C ILE A 143 -16.23 16.31 -1.79
N ALA A 144 -17.27 15.69 -1.27
CA ALA A 144 -17.56 14.28 -1.52
C ALA A 144 -17.76 13.98 -3.02
N ARG A 145 -18.51 14.83 -3.73
CA ARG A 145 -18.71 14.71 -5.18
C ARG A 145 -17.40 14.85 -5.96
N GLN A 146 -16.60 15.86 -5.66
CA GLN A 146 -15.29 16.08 -6.31
C GLN A 146 -14.32 14.93 -6.04
N ALA A 147 -14.30 14.39 -4.84
CA ALA A 147 -13.52 13.23 -4.47
C ALA A 147 -13.89 11.98 -5.30
N VAL A 148 -15.20 11.73 -5.46
CA VAL A 148 -15.71 10.65 -6.33
C VAL A 148 -15.26 10.85 -7.77
N MET A 149 -15.31 12.08 -8.30
CA MET A 149 -14.86 12.39 -9.67
C MET A 149 -13.37 12.17 -9.84
N THR A 150 -12.54 12.57 -8.87
CA THR A 150 -11.08 12.32 -8.90
C THR A 150 -10.76 10.83 -8.94
N ARG A 151 -11.42 10.04 -8.08
CA ARG A 151 -11.30 8.58 -8.11
C ARG A 151 -11.76 8.00 -9.45
N ALA A 152 -12.89 8.47 -9.97
CA ALA A 152 -13.44 8.00 -11.24
C ALA A 152 -12.51 8.29 -12.42
N PHE A 153 -11.79 9.42 -12.41
CA PHE A 153 -10.79 9.74 -13.43
C PHE A 153 -9.68 8.69 -13.49
N GLY A 154 -9.10 8.29 -12.35
CA GLY A 154 -8.13 7.20 -12.32
C GLY A 154 -8.69 5.88 -12.87
N GLN A 155 -9.94 5.54 -12.56
CA GLN A 155 -10.61 4.37 -13.13
C GLN A 155 -10.88 4.52 -14.64
N THR A 156 -11.11 5.72 -15.13
CA THR A 156 -11.28 6.00 -16.57
C THR A 156 -9.99 5.74 -17.32
N ILE A 157 -8.83 6.18 -16.80
CA ILE A 157 -7.51 5.82 -17.38
C ILE A 157 -7.37 4.31 -17.51
N ILE A 158 -7.66 3.57 -16.41
CA ILE A 158 -7.57 2.10 -16.42
C ILE A 158 -8.51 1.49 -17.45
N GLN A 159 -9.74 1.98 -17.56
CA GLN A 159 -10.74 1.47 -18.48
C GLN A 159 -10.37 1.73 -19.94
N LYS A 160 -9.88 2.93 -20.26
CA LYS A 160 -9.48 3.34 -21.62
C LYS A 160 -8.31 2.51 -22.15
N LEU A 161 -7.33 2.25 -21.27
CA LEU A 161 -6.16 1.42 -21.64
C LEU A 161 -6.51 -0.07 -21.67
N ALA A 162 -7.15 -0.59 -20.64
CA ALA A 162 -7.27 -2.03 -20.42
C ALA A 162 -8.68 -2.59 -20.69
N GLY A 163 -9.61 -1.78 -21.16
CA GLY A 163 -10.99 -2.18 -21.47
C GLY A 163 -11.86 -2.54 -20.24
N LYS A 164 -11.28 -2.57 -19.05
CA LYS A 164 -11.95 -2.93 -17.80
C LYS A 164 -11.50 -2.02 -16.67
N ARG A 165 -12.41 -1.65 -15.79
CA ARG A 165 -12.09 -0.85 -14.58
C ARG A 165 -11.38 -1.65 -13.50
N ILE A 166 -11.62 -2.96 -13.43
CA ILE A 166 -11.10 -3.87 -12.41
C ILE A 166 -10.58 -5.14 -13.08
N HIS A 167 -9.48 -5.69 -12.57
CA HIS A 167 -8.82 -6.90 -13.07
C HIS A 167 -8.45 -6.81 -14.56
N PRO A 168 -7.54 -5.91 -14.93
CA PRO A 168 -7.08 -5.80 -16.32
C PRO A 168 -6.42 -7.09 -16.81
N SER A 169 -6.43 -7.29 -18.11
CA SER A 169 -5.73 -8.38 -18.80
C SER A 169 -5.03 -7.84 -20.05
N TRP A 170 -4.40 -6.68 -19.95
CA TRP A 170 -3.92 -5.86 -21.05
C TRP A 170 -2.40 -5.81 -21.18
N ALA A 171 -1.64 -5.69 -20.08
CA ALA A 171 -0.20 -5.91 -20.10
C ALA A 171 0.06 -7.41 -20.26
N ILE A 172 0.85 -7.75 -21.26
CA ILE A 172 1.24 -9.10 -21.61
C ILE A 172 2.76 -9.24 -21.52
N PRO A 173 3.31 -10.44 -21.39
CA PRO A 173 4.74 -10.63 -21.50
C PRO A 173 5.28 -10.05 -22.81
N GLY A 174 6.27 -9.15 -22.73
CA GLY A 174 6.85 -8.46 -23.86
C GLY A 174 6.16 -7.14 -24.26
N GLY A 175 5.15 -6.65 -23.52
CA GLY A 175 4.51 -5.37 -23.83
C GLY A 175 3.07 -5.23 -23.38
N VAL A 176 2.23 -4.69 -24.27
CA VAL A 176 0.78 -4.53 -24.07
C VAL A 176 0.03 -5.00 -25.32
N ASN A 177 -1.22 -5.44 -25.15
CA ASN A 177 -1.99 -6.04 -26.25
C ASN A 177 -2.77 -5.03 -27.13
N ALA A 178 -2.86 -3.78 -26.70
CA ALA A 178 -3.54 -2.72 -27.45
C ALA A 178 -2.90 -1.35 -27.16
N ALA A 179 -2.73 -0.54 -28.21
CA ALA A 179 -2.29 0.85 -28.10
C ALA A 179 -3.44 1.75 -27.60
N LEU A 180 -3.09 2.92 -27.08
CA LEU A 180 -4.06 3.98 -26.76
C LEU A 180 -4.53 4.67 -28.04
N SER A 181 -5.84 4.83 -28.21
CA SER A 181 -6.38 5.60 -29.34
C SER A 181 -6.18 7.12 -29.13
N GLY A 182 -6.09 7.88 -30.24
CA GLY A 182 -6.03 9.34 -30.17
C GLY A 182 -7.26 9.96 -29.52
N GLU A 183 -8.45 9.40 -29.75
CA GLU A 183 -9.71 9.85 -29.16
C GLU A 183 -9.70 9.69 -27.63
N ASP A 184 -9.28 8.51 -27.13
CA ASP A 184 -9.20 8.23 -25.71
C ASP A 184 -8.13 9.11 -25.02
N ARG A 185 -6.96 9.29 -25.68
CA ARG A 185 -5.93 10.21 -25.20
C ARG A 185 -6.46 11.62 -25.04
N ASP A 186 -7.17 12.15 -26.04
CA ASP A 186 -7.73 13.51 -26.04
C ASP A 186 -8.83 13.67 -24.99
N GLU A 187 -9.66 12.64 -24.77
CA GLU A 187 -10.63 12.63 -23.69
C GLU A 187 -9.95 12.69 -22.31
N LEU A 188 -8.91 11.90 -22.09
CA LEU A 188 -8.16 11.91 -20.84
C LEU A 188 -7.47 13.27 -20.58
N LEU A 189 -6.89 13.89 -21.63
CA LEU A 189 -6.27 15.21 -21.52
C LEU A 189 -7.27 16.31 -21.18
N ARG A 190 -8.49 16.28 -21.73
CA ARG A 190 -9.54 17.25 -21.38
C ARG A 190 -9.98 17.16 -19.92
N ASN A 191 -9.84 16.00 -19.29
CA ASN A 191 -10.35 15.74 -17.94
C ASN A 191 -9.28 15.78 -16.85
N VAL A 192 -7.98 15.65 -17.19
CA VAL A 192 -6.91 15.57 -16.19
C VAL A 192 -6.81 16.83 -15.32
N ASP A 193 -7.04 18.00 -15.90
CA ASP A 193 -6.89 19.27 -15.16
C ASP A 193 -7.96 19.46 -14.06
N ALA A 194 -9.08 18.77 -14.17
CA ALA A 194 -10.17 18.86 -13.18
C ALA A 194 -9.81 18.21 -11.83
N VAL A 195 -8.77 17.34 -11.78
CA VAL A 195 -8.40 16.67 -10.52
C VAL A 195 -7.49 17.54 -9.63
N PHE A 196 -6.71 18.46 -10.21
CA PHE A 196 -5.73 19.28 -9.45
C PHE A 196 -6.38 20.12 -8.33
N PRO A 197 -7.48 20.87 -8.57
CA PRO A 197 -8.12 21.64 -7.50
C PRO A 197 -8.54 20.78 -6.31
N VAL A 198 -9.01 19.55 -6.56
CA VAL A 198 -9.44 18.61 -5.52
C VAL A 198 -8.27 18.10 -4.71
N ILE A 199 -7.15 17.80 -5.38
CA ILE A 199 -5.91 17.36 -4.73
C ILE A 199 -5.35 18.47 -3.85
N HIS A 200 -5.28 19.70 -4.37
CA HIS A 200 -4.83 20.86 -3.58
C HIS A 200 -5.74 21.14 -2.39
N LEU A 201 -7.07 20.98 -2.54
CA LEU A 201 -8.00 21.06 -1.42
C LEU A 201 -7.68 20.01 -0.36
N GLY A 202 -7.44 18.75 -0.76
CA GLY A 202 -7.05 17.67 0.17
C GLY A 202 -5.76 18.00 0.92
N ILE A 203 -4.73 18.49 0.21
CA ILE A 203 -3.46 18.93 0.81
C ILE A 203 -3.67 20.08 1.81
N LYS A 204 -4.50 21.05 1.45
CA LYS A 204 -4.85 22.16 2.35
C LYS A 204 -5.53 21.64 3.61
N LEU A 205 -6.58 20.84 3.47
CA LEU A 205 -7.35 20.29 4.59
C LEU A 205 -6.48 19.50 5.58
N ILE A 206 -5.60 18.64 5.09
CA ILE A 206 -4.73 17.86 5.97
C ILE A 206 -3.69 18.72 6.68
N LYS A 207 -3.14 19.75 6.01
CA LYS A 207 -2.22 20.71 6.65
C LYS A 207 -2.91 21.54 7.72
N GLU A 208 -4.14 21.98 7.48
CA GLU A 208 -4.96 22.68 8.47
C GLU A 208 -5.27 21.77 9.67
N TYR A 209 -5.62 20.51 9.42
CA TYR A 209 -5.78 19.51 10.48
C TYR A 209 -4.52 19.36 11.33
N TYR A 210 -3.34 19.22 10.70
CA TYR A 210 -2.06 19.09 11.41
C TYR A 210 -1.73 20.32 12.25
N ALA A 211 -2.06 21.52 11.76
CA ALA A 211 -1.86 22.75 12.52
C ALA A 211 -2.79 22.84 13.74
N ALA A 212 -4.05 22.42 13.60
CA ALA A 212 -5.06 22.45 14.66
C ALA A 212 -4.84 21.36 15.73
N HIS A 213 -4.24 20.20 15.35
CA HIS A 213 -4.07 19.03 16.21
C HIS A 213 -2.59 18.63 16.38
N ARG A 214 -1.71 19.62 16.47
CA ARG A 214 -0.25 19.43 16.40
C ARG A 214 0.28 18.39 17.41
N ASP A 215 -0.18 18.42 18.65
CA ASP A 215 0.29 17.52 19.69
C ASP A 215 -0.15 16.08 19.44
N GLU A 216 -1.39 15.86 19.01
CA GLU A 216 -1.90 14.55 18.64
C GLU A 216 -1.13 14.00 17.44
N VAL A 217 -0.96 14.78 16.37
CA VAL A 217 -0.25 14.38 15.16
C VAL A 217 1.19 13.99 15.43
N ASN A 218 1.90 14.75 16.27
CA ASN A 218 3.30 14.49 16.61
C ASN A 218 3.50 13.27 17.50
N THR A 219 2.51 12.88 18.27
CA THR A 219 2.60 11.73 19.20
C THR A 219 1.94 10.46 18.65
N PHE A 220 1.08 10.59 17.63
CA PHE A 220 0.28 9.49 17.08
C PHE A 220 1.14 8.48 16.33
N ALA A 221 1.33 7.30 16.91
CA ALA A 221 2.16 6.24 16.36
C ALA A 221 3.50 6.78 15.82
N ASN A 222 4.17 7.61 16.62
CA ASN A 222 5.47 8.14 16.30
C ASN A 222 6.55 7.21 16.88
N PHE A 223 7.25 6.49 16.00
CA PHE A 223 8.32 5.58 16.39
C PHE A 223 9.38 5.50 15.28
N GLU A 224 10.57 5.08 15.69
CA GLU A 224 11.72 4.92 14.79
C GLU A 224 11.62 3.65 13.95
N SER A 225 11.90 3.76 12.64
CA SER A 225 12.04 2.65 11.70
C SER A 225 12.97 3.03 10.57
N ALA A 226 13.44 2.06 9.79
CA ALA A 226 13.99 2.32 8.48
C ALA A 226 12.87 2.60 7.46
N TYR A 227 13.25 3.00 6.23
CA TYR A 227 12.35 3.31 5.13
C TYR A 227 12.89 2.71 3.84
N LEU A 228 12.01 2.05 3.06
CA LEU A 228 12.35 1.42 1.79
C LEU A 228 11.46 1.97 0.68
N GLY A 229 12.01 2.15 -0.52
CA GLY A 229 11.27 2.54 -1.72
C GLY A 229 12.14 2.50 -2.98
N LEU A 230 11.50 2.73 -4.13
CA LEU A 230 12.18 2.84 -5.42
C LEU A 230 12.53 4.30 -5.74
N VAL A 231 13.76 4.49 -6.23
CA VAL A 231 14.24 5.79 -6.74
C VAL A 231 14.96 5.59 -8.08
N ASP A 232 15.03 6.64 -8.89
CA ASP A 232 15.91 6.64 -10.05
C ASP A 232 17.38 6.91 -9.65
N ARG A 233 18.28 6.90 -10.61
CA ARG A 233 19.73 7.17 -10.39
C ARG A 233 20.02 8.58 -9.86
N ALA A 234 19.10 9.51 -10.04
CA ALA A 234 19.18 10.87 -9.49
C ALA A 234 18.54 11.00 -8.11
N GLY A 235 17.99 9.91 -7.56
CA GLY A 235 17.31 9.87 -6.27
C GLY A 235 15.85 10.30 -6.31
N ASN A 236 15.26 10.52 -7.47
CA ASN A 236 13.84 10.89 -7.56
C ASN A 236 12.92 9.69 -7.34
N LEU A 237 11.78 9.95 -6.73
CA LEU A 237 10.69 9.01 -6.54
C LEU A 237 10.32 8.28 -7.85
N GLN A 238 10.19 6.95 -7.77
CA GLN A 238 9.76 6.11 -8.87
C GLN A 238 8.62 5.17 -8.45
N PHE A 239 7.65 4.95 -9.36
CA PHE A 239 6.56 4.01 -9.12
C PHE A 239 6.67 2.72 -9.93
N TYR A 240 7.19 2.78 -11.15
CA TYR A 240 7.20 1.66 -12.08
C TYR A 240 8.58 1.01 -12.23
N ASP A 241 9.59 1.79 -12.55
CA ASP A 241 10.98 1.35 -12.61
C ASP A 241 11.82 2.15 -11.62
N GLY A 242 12.90 1.56 -11.14
CA GLY A 242 13.79 2.22 -10.20
C GLY A 242 14.74 1.23 -9.55
N LEU A 243 15.56 1.74 -8.67
CA LEU A 243 16.50 1.01 -7.84
C LEU A 243 16.02 1.06 -6.39
N LEU A 244 16.23 -0.02 -5.65
CA LEU A 244 15.88 -0.06 -4.25
C LEU A 244 16.84 0.81 -3.43
N ARG A 245 16.26 1.67 -2.59
CA ARG A 245 16.98 2.48 -1.61
C ARG A 245 16.39 2.25 -0.23
N LEU A 246 17.28 2.04 0.74
CA LEU A 246 16.93 1.93 2.16
C LEU A 246 17.64 3.03 2.94
N LYS A 247 16.88 3.82 3.71
CA LYS A 247 17.42 4.78 4.68
C LYS A 247 17.07 4.33 6.10
N ASP A 248 17.96 4.59 7.05
CA ASP A 248 17.70 4.33 8.45
C ASP A 248 16.78 5.40 9.09
N ARG A 249 16.52 5.25 10.38
CA ARG A 249 15.71 6.16 11.19
C ARG A 249 16.23 7.61 11.24
N ARG A 250 17.49 7.86 10.88
CA ARG A 250 18.16 9.16 10.90
C ARG A 250 18.38 9.75 9.50
N GLY A 251 17.94 9.04 8.44
CA GLY A 251 18.14 9.44 7.07
C GLY A 251 19.46 8.97 6.47
N LEU A 252 20.29 8.24 7.22
CA LEU A 252 21.49 7.62 6.67
C LEU A 252 21.10 6.56 5.65
N VAL A 253 21.67 6.66 4.46
CA VAL A 253 21.49 5.68 3.39
C VAL A 253 22.24 4.39 3.77
N LEU A 254 21.49 3.34 4.05
CA LEU A 254 22.03 2.00 4.35
C LEU A 254 22.30 1.21 3.07
N GLU A 255 21.42 1.33 2.11
CA GLU A 255 21.53 0.70 0.78
C GLU A 255 21.05 1.68 -0.28
N ASP A 256 21.76 1.77 -1.40
CA ASP A 256 21.44 2.62 -2.54
C ASP A 256 21.76 1.92 -3.86
N GLY A 257 20.97 2.21 -4.88
CA GLY A 257 21.24 1.72 -6.23
C GLY A 257 21.13 0.20 -6.38
N VAL A 258 20.42 -0.48 -5.47
CA VAL A 258 20.30 -1.94 -5.53
C VAL A 258 19.29 -2.34 -6.61
N ASP A 259 19.73 -3.21 -7.52
CA ASP A 259 18.85 -3.79 -8.53
C ASP A 259 17.67 -4.50 -7.84
N PRO A 260 16.42 -4.19 -8.21
CA PRO A 260 15.25 -4.90 -7.66
C PRO A 260 15.33 -6.43 -7.80
N ALA A 261 16.05 -6.96 -8.77
CA ALA A 261 16.30 -8.40 -8.91
C ALA A 261 17.10 -8.98 -7.73
N ASP A 262 17.89 -8.16 -7.04
CA ASP A 262 18.71 -8.54 -5.89
C ASP A 262 18.00 -8.34 -4.53
N TYR A 263 16.68 -8.17 -4.52
CA TYR A 263 15.90 -7.87 -3.30
C TYR A 263 16.16 -8.84 -2.14
N LEU A 264 16.48 -10.10 -2.41
CA LEU A 264 16.81 -11.11 -1.39
C LEU A 264 18.10 -10.81 -0.60
N SER A 265 18.97 -9.94 -1.13
CA SER A 265 20.14 -9.44 -0.40
C SER A 265 19.73 -8.45 0.72
N LEU A 266 18.58 -7.79 0.55
CA LEU A 266 18.07 -6.76 1.44
C LEU A 266 17.00 -7.27 2.39
N ILE A 267 16.07 -8.10 1.88
CA ILE A 267 14.82 -8.44 2.54
C ILE A 267 14.84 -9.90 2.94
N GLU A 268 14.53 -10.15 4.21
CA GLU A 268 14.26 -11.47 4.75
C GLU A 268 12.88 -11.45 5.44
N GLU A 269 12.20 -12.59 5.47
CA GLU A 269 10.84 -12.72 5.99
C GLU A 269 10.82 -13.62 7.22
N ARG A 270 10.23 -13.13 8.31
CA ARG A 270 9.97 -13.88 9.52
C ARG A 270 8.52 -14.36 9.57
N VAL A 271 8.28 -15.50 10.17
CA VAL A 271 6.96 -16.04 10.52
C VAL A 271 6.78 -15.97 12.02
N GLU A 272 5.60 -15.56 12.48
CA GLU A 272 5.22 -15.50 13.90
C GLU A 272 4.10 -16.52 14.18
N ASP A 273 4.14 -17.17 15.34
CA ASP A 273 3.18 -18.24 15.71
C ASP A 273 1.73 -17.77 15.85
N TRP A 274 1.54 -16.45 15.99
CA TRP A 274 0.23 -15.83 16.21
C TRP A 274 -0.35 -15.18 14.95
N SER A 275 0.33 -15.25 13.79
CA SER A 275 -0.09 -14.57 12.56
C SER A 275 0.06 -15.46 11.33
N PHE A 276 -0.89 -15.37 10.39
CA PHE A 276 -0.76 -15.97 9.06
C PHE A 276 0.21 -15.19 8.17
N LEU A 277 0.54 -13.96 8.54
CA LEU A 277 1.34 -13.07 7.72
C LEU A 277 2.82 -13.34 7.92
N LYS A 278 3.59 -13.10 6.87
CA LYS A 278 5.03 -12.94 6.96
C LYS A 278 5.36 -11.51 7.38
N PHE A 279 6.51 -11.35 8.02
CA PHE A 279 7.03 -10.08 8.53
C PHE A 279 8.38 -9.81 7.86
N PRO A 280 8.39 -9.11 6.71
CA PRO A 280 9.63 -8.69 6.06
C PRO A 280 10.42 -7.71 6.92
N TYR A 281 11.74 -7.85 6.89
CA TYR A 281 12.68 -6.97 7.59
C TYR A 281 14.00 -6.85 6.82
N TYR A 282 14.76 -5.80 7.12
CA TYR A 282 16.08 -5.61 6.55
C TYR A 282 17.07 -6.64 7.12
N ARG A 283 17.56 -7.49 6.23
CA ARG A 283 18.32 -8.68 6.57
C ARG A 283 19.57 -8.40 7.38
N LYS A 284 20.35 -7.37 7.03
CA LYS A 284 21.64 -7.07 7.68
C LYS A 284 21.49 -6.61 9.13
N LEU A 285 20.35 -6.03 9.51
CA LEU A 285 20.06 -5.64 10.89
C LEU A 285 19.32 -6.72 11.69
N GLY A 286 18.72 -7.72 11.02
CA GLY A 286 17.94 -8.76 11.67
C GLY A 286 16.61 -8.26 12.24
N TYR A 287 15.79 -9.18 12.72
CA TYR A 287 14.52 -8.86 13.38
C TYR A 287 14.68 -8.79 14.90
N PRO A 288 14.09 -7.80 15.62
CA PRO A 288 13.21 -6.74 15.12
C PRO A 288 13.92 -5.43 14.70
N ALA A 289 15.25 -5.32 14.83
CA ALA A 289 15.98 -4.09 14.58
C ALA A 289 15.88 -3.61 13.12
N GLY A 290 15.71 -4.54 12.17
CA GLY A 290 15.57 -4.28 10.75
C GLY A 290 14.15 -3.95 10.29
N ILE A 291 13.22 -3.63 11.19
CA ILE A 291 11.86 -3.20 10.81
C ILE A 291 11.94 -1.90 10.00
N TYR A 292 11.24 -1.88 8.87
CA TYR A 292 11.15 -0.71 7.99
C TYR A 292 9.69 -0.42 7.60
N ARG A 293 9.45 0.75 7.04
CA ARG A 293 8.17 1.17 6.46
C ARG A 293 8.31 1.41 4.97
N VAL A 294 7.28 1.01 4.21
CA VAL A 294 7.11 1.29 2.78
C VAL A 294 5.84 2.13 2.57
N GLY A 295 5.51 2.38 1.30
CA GLY A 295 4.35 3.17 0.92
C GLY A 295 4.62 4.66 0.95
N PRO A 296 3.60 5.52 0.95
CA PRO A 296 3.78 6.95 0.77
C PRO A 296 4.82 7.58 1.72
N LEU A 297 4.73 7.27 3.01
CA LEU A 297 5.68 7.79 4.01
C LEU A 297 7.10 7.25 3.76
N GLY A 298 7.23 5.95 3.45
CA GLY A 298 8.51 5.32 3.15
C GLY A 298 9.17 5.94 1.93
N ARG A 299 8.43 6.05 0.84
CA ARG A 299 8.92 6.60 -0.45
C ARG A 299 9.35 8.05 -0.36
N LEU A 300 8.56 8.92 0.30
CA LEU A 300 8.94 10.34 0.44
C LEU A 300 10.15 10.53 1.36
N ASN A 301 10.36 9.63 2.32
CA ASN A 301 11.55 9.65 3.17
C ASN A 301 12.82 9.17 2.43
N VAL A 302 12.72 8.19 1.53
CA VAL A 302 13.90 7.70 0.80
C VAL A 302 14.26 8.55 -0.42
N ALA A 303 13.26 9.16 -1.10
CA ALA A 303 13.49 9.98 -2.28
C ALA A 303 14.21 11.29 -1.93
N ASP A 304 15.09 11.74 -2.82
CA ASP A 304 15.73 13.06 -2.73
C ASP A 304 14.89 14.14 -3.43
N GLY A 305 14.06 13.76 -4.40
CA GLY A 305 13.16 14.63 -5.15
C GLY A 305 11.98 13.88 -5.77
N ILE A 306 11.11 14.66 -6.40
CA ILE A 306 10.02 14.16 -7.25
C ILE A 306 10.15 14.84 -8.61
N SER A 307 10.06 14.07 -9.70
CA SER A 307 10.31 14.56 -11.07
C SER A 307 9.25 15.55 -11.60
N THR A 308 8.12 15.71 -10.89
CA THR A 308 7.05 16.66 -11.25
C THR A 308 7.07 17.89 -10.34
N PRO A 309 6.86 19.11 -10.88
CA PRO A 309 7.16 20.34 -10.18
C PRO A 309 6.27 20.64 -8.98
N LEU A 310 4.94 20.42 -9.07
CA LEU A 310 4.03 20.73 -7.98
C LEU A 310 4.23 19.76 -6.80
N ALA A 311 4.34 18.46 -7.10
CA ALA A 311 4.59 17.45 -6.07
C ALA A 311 5.97 17.62 -5.42
N ASN A 312 6.99 18.05 -6.17
CA ASN A 312 8.32 18.33 -5.62
C ASN A 312 8.31 19.53 -4.66
N THR A 313 7.51 20.55 -4.99
CA THR A 313 7.29 21.69 -4.07
C THR A 313 6.64 21.24 -2.76
N GLU A 314 5.64 20.34 -2.85
CA GLU A 314 4.97 19.78 -1.68
C GLU A 314 5.89 18.87 -0.87
N LEU A 315 6.81 18.12 -1.50
CA LEU A 315 7.84 17.32 -0.82
C LEU A 315 8.74 18.20 0.06
N ALA A 316 9.15 19.39 -0.43
CA ALA A 316 9.91 20.32 0.38
C ALA A 316 9.14 20.82 1.61
N GLY A 317 7.82 21.01 1.47
CA GLY A 317 6.93 21.31 2.60
C GLY A 317 6.77 20.15 3.57
N PHE A 318 6.67 18.92 3.07
CA PHE A 318 6.56 17.70 3.85
C PHE A 318 7.78 17.46 4.75
N ARG A 319 8.98 17.71 4.25
CA ARG A 319 10.23 17.54 5.02
C ARG A 319 10.32 18.44 6.26
N ARG A 320 9.59 19.57 6.30
CA ARG A 320 9.54 20.46 7.47
C ARG A 320 8.81 19.87 8.67
N PHE A 321 8.13 18.73 8.50
CA PHE A 321 7.53 17.98 9.60
C PHE A 321 8.53 17.04 10.30
N ALA A 322 9.75 16.88 9.76
CA ALA A 322 10.85 16.31 10.53
C ALA A 322 11.22 17.27 11.67
N THR A 323 11.64 16.72 12.83
CA THR A 323 12.11 17.56 13.95
C THR A 323 13.49 18.13 13.63
N ASP A 324 13.88 19.22 14.30
CA ASP A 324 15.16 19.92 14.07
C ASP A 324 16.41 19.03 14.20
N THR A 325 16.28 17.88 14.87
CA THR A 325 17.36 16.90 15.07
C THR A 325 17.25 15.68 14.17
N GLU A 326 16.23 15.59 13.32
CA GLU A 326 15.90 14.42 12.54
C GLU A 326 15.62 14.74 11.08
N GLU A 327 16.17 13.94 10.18
CA GLU A 327 15.95 14.14 8.73
C GLU A 327 14.67 13.44 8.24
N MET A 328 14.09 12.53 9.04
CA MET A 328 12.98 11.68 8.63
C MET A 328 11.67 12.08 9.30
N VAL A 329 10.59 12.11 8.51
CA VAL A 329 9.23 12.29 9.01
C VAL A 329 8.70 10.96 9.55
N LYS A 330 8.48 10.83 10.87
CA LYS A 330 8.25 9.55 11.54
C LYS A 330 6.79 9.24 11.87
N GLY A 331 5.99 10.24 12.25
CA GLY A 331 4.62 10.04 12.72
C GLY A 331 3.74 9.38 11.65
N SER A 332 2.95 8.38 12.06
CA SER A 332 2.09 7.65 11.10
C SER A 332 0.98 8.50 10.49
N MET A 333 0.54 9.57 11.15
CA MET A 333 -0.43 10.51 10.56
C MET A 333 0.08 11.17 9.27
N TYR A 334 1.39 11.33 9.12
CA TYR A 334 2.00 11.92 7.92
C TYR A 334 1.88 11.05 6.66
N PHE A 335 1.47 9.77 6.77
CA PHE A 335 1.08 8.97 5.63
C PHE A 335 -0.03 9.63 4.79
N HIS A 336 -0.94 10.39 5.41
CA HIS A 336 -2.05 11.03 4.70
C HIS A 336 -1.56 12.16 3.79
N LEU A 337 -0.68 13.05 4.28
CA LEU A 337 -0.08 14.09 3.44
C LEU A 337 0.82 13.49 2.36
N ALA A 338 1.67 12.52 2.73
CA ALA A 338 2.53 11.83 1.78
C ALA A 338 1.72 11.21 0.62
N ARG A 339 0.58 10.60 0.92
CA ARG A 339 -0.35 10.01 -0.08
C ARG A 339 -0.95 11.06 -1.01
N LEU A 340 -1.28 12.24 -0.52
CA LEU A 340 -1.79 13.33 -1.35
C LEU A 340 -0.70 13.93 -2.24
N ILE A 341 0.55 13.99 -1.78
CA ILE A 341 1.70 14.40 -2.61
C ILE A 341 1.92 13.39 -3.75
N GLU A 342 1.81 12.11 -3.46
CA GLU A 342 1.88 11.08 -4.50
C GLU A 342 0.68 11.11 -5.46
N LEU A 343 -0.50 11.44 -4.98
CA LEU A 343 -1.68 11.67 -5.83
C LEU A 343 -1.45 12.84 -6.78
N LEU A 344 -0.85 13.92 -6.29
CA LEU A 344 -0.47 15.08 -7.10
C LEU A 344 0.58 14.69 -8.16
N HIS A 345 1.65 13.99 -7.74
CA HIS A 345 2.66 13.46 -8.67
C HIS A 345 2.05 12.57 -9.75
N ALA A 346 1.16 11.66 -9.36
CA ALA A 346 0.50 10.76 -10.31
C ALA A 346 -0.34 11.52 -11.35
N ALA A 347 -1.04 12.58 -10.95
CA ALA A 347 -1.82 13.41 -11.87
C ALA A 347 -0.92 14.23 -12.82
N GLU A 348 0.14 14.86 -12.30
CA GLU A 348 1.12 15.61 -13.12
C GLU A 348 1.81 14.69 -14.14
N LYS A 349 2.29 13.53 -13.69
CA LYS A 349 2.98 12.57 -14.53
C LYS A 349 2.05 11.97 -15.59
N ALA A 350 0.79 11.66 -15.23
CA ALA A 350 -0.21 11.18 -16.17
C ALA A 350 -0.48 12.22 -17.27
N LYS A 351 -0.60 13.51 -16.92
CA LYS A 351 -0.73 14.59 -17.89
C LYS A 351 0.46 14.64 -18.83
N SER A 352 1.67 14.62 -18.29
CA SER A 352 2.91 14.65 -19.09
C SER A 352 3.00 13.45 -20.06
N LEU A 353 2.61 12.25 -19.63
CA LEU A 353 2.59 11.08 -20.53
C LEU A 353 1.53 11.19 -21.63
N LEU A 354 0.36 11.76 -21.32
CA LEU A 354 -0.70 11.99 -22.32
C LEU A 354 -0.34 13.06 -23.34
N GLU A 355 0.50 14.04 -22.96
CA GLU A 355 1.03 15.09 -23.85
C GLU A 355 2.18 14.58 -24.75
N ASP A 356 2.82 13.48 -24.38
CA ASP A 356 3.90 12.87 -25.15
C ASP A 356 3.32 12.15 -26.40
N PRO A 357 3.68 12.55 -27.63
CA PRO A 357 3.15 11.94 -28.84
C PRO A 357 3.49 10.44 -28.99
N GLU A 358 4.57 9.98 -28.36
CA GLU A 358 4.97 8.57 -28.41
C GLU A 358 3.98 7.64 -27.68
N ILE A 359 3.09 8.19 -26.83
CA ILE A 359 2.04 7.41 -26.14
C ILE A 359 1.04 6.77 -27.11
N LEU A 360 0.96 7.28 -28.35
CA LEU A 360 0.08 6.78 -29.41
C LEU A 360 0.76 5.78 -30.35
N SER A 361 2.04 5.47 -30.12
CA SER A 361 2.76 4.51 -30.95
C SER A 361 2.12 3.13 -30.91
N THR A 362 2.17 2.43 -32.03
CA THR A 362 1.72 1.03 -32.18
C THR A 362 2.85 0.01 -32.04
N ASP A 363 4.10 0.46 -31.85
CA ASP A 363 5.24 -0.39 -31.51
C ASP A 363 5.20 -0.70 -30.01
N ILE A 364 4.42 -1.70 -29.62
CA ILE A 364 4.04 -1.96 -28.22
C ILE A 364 4.34 -3.38 -27.74
N GLN A 365 4.99 -4.20 -28.56
CA GLN A 365 5.25 -5.60 -28.25
C GLN A 365 6.61 -6.06 -28.75
N VAL A 366 7.24 -6.93 -28.00
CA VAL A 366 8.42 -7.72 -28.39
C VAL A 366 8.19 -9.17 -27.98
N THR A 367 8.72 -10.10 -28.73
CA THR A 367 8.61 -11.55 -28.48
C THR A 367 9.99 -12.18 -28.28
N SER A 368 10.03 -13.27 -27.54
CA SER A 368 11.22 -14.11 -27.36
C SER A 368 10.83 -15.58 -27.34
N ASN A 369 11.71 -16.43 -27.87
CA ASN A 369 11.55 -17.88 -27.84
C ASN A 369 12.45 -18.54 -26.75
N ARG A 370 13.05 -17.73 -25.88
CA ARG A 370 13.91 -18.21 -24.80
C ARG A 370 13.30 -17.85 -23.46
N TYR A 371 13.49 -18.71 -22.47
CA TYR A 371 13.05 -18.48 -21.10
C TYR A 371 14.24 -18.56 -20.15
N ASN A 372 14.36 -17.57 -19.28
CA ASN A 372 15.18 -17.65 -18.08
C ASN A 372 14.47 -18.53 -17.04
N GLU A 373 15.23 -19.18 -16.17
CA GLU A 373 14.68 -20.07 -15.14
C GLU A 373 13.92 -19.33 -14.05
N GLN A 374 14.05 -18.00 -13.98
CA GLN A 374 13.33 -17.14 -13.05
C GLN A 374 13.14 -15.75 -13.63
N GLY A 375 12.15 -15.04 -13.07
CA GLY A 375 11.92 -13.63 -13.36
C GLY A 375 11.37 -12.90 -12.16
N ILE A 376 11.81 -11.66 -11.99
CA ILE A 376 11.46 -10.79 -10.88
C ILE A 376 10.87 -9.51 -11.43
N GLY A 377 9.69 -9.15 -10.95
CA GLY A 377 9.04 -7.87 -11.25
C GLY A 377 8.82 -7.09 -9.96
N VAL A 378 9.40 -5.90 -9.88
CA VAL A 378 9.24 -5.00 -8.74
C VAL A 378 8.66 -3.68 -9.21
N ILE A 379 7.68 -3.19 -8.50
CA ILE A 379 7.06 -1.87 -8.66
C ILE A 379 6.69 -1.30 -7.29
N GLU A 380 6.37 -0.02 -7.24
CA GLU A 380 5.69 0.56 -6.10
C GLU A 380 4.17 0.47 -6.30
N ALA A 381 3.46 -0.29 -5.48
CA ALA A 381 2.01 -0.22 -5.41
C ALA A 381 1.58 0.99 -4.54
N PRO A 382 0.31 1.44 -4.58
CA PRO A 382 -0.14 2.55 -3.73
C PRO A 382 0.23 2.41 -2.25
N ARG A 383 0.33 1.19 -1.75
CA ARG A 383 0.60 0.85 -0.34
C ARG A 383 2.06 0.54 -0.03
N GLY A 384 2.92 0.47 -1.05
CA GLY A 384 4.36 0.20 -0.90
C GLY A 384 4.93 -0.71 -1.98
N THR A 385 6.18 -1.08 -1.81
CA THR A 385 6.93 -1.94 -2.72
C THR A 385 6.21 -3.28 -2.89
N LEU A 386 6.07 -3.72 -4.14
CA LEU A 386 5.44 -4.98 -4.52
C LEU A 386 6.41 -5.80 -5.36
N ILE A 387 6.68 -7.02 -4.91
CA ILE A 387 7.63 -7.94 -5.54
C ILE A 387 6.88 -9.19 -5.98
N HIS A 388 7.01 -9.53 -7.25
CA HIS A 388 6.62 -10.81 -7.81
C HIS A 388 7.86 -11.54 -8.31
N HIS A 389 8.12 -12.73 -7.78
CA HIS A 389 9.25 -13.56 -8.18
C HIS A 389 8.75 -14.97 -8.52
N TYR A 390 9.03 -15.42 -9.74
CA TYR A 390 8.63 -16.73 -10.25
C TYR A 390 9.85 -17.53 -10.68
N TRP A 391 9.89 -18.80 -10.29
CA TRP A 391 10.82 -19.80 -10.82
C TRP A 391 10.03 -20.71 -11.76
N VAL A 392 10.57 -20.98 -12.92
CA VAL A 392 9.89 -21.75 -13.97
C VAL A 392 10.74 -22.93 -14.46
N ASP A 393 10.06 -23.98 -14.91
CA ASP A 393 10.70 -25.06 -15.62
C ASP A 393 10.91 -24.75 -17.12
N ARG A 394 11.53 -25.68 -17.86
CA ARG A 394 11.80 -25.55 -19.28
C ARG A 394 10.54 -25.44 -20.15
N THR A 395 9.38 -25.79 -19.63
CA THR A 395 8.08 -25.67 -20.30
C THR A 395 7.36 -24.38 -19.94
N GLY A 396 7.95 -23.53 -19.11
CA GLY A 396 7.37 -22.28 -18.63
C GLY A 396 6.36 -22.44 -17.49
N LYS A 397 6.30 -23.62 -16.85
CA LYS A 397 5.46 -23.84 -15.66
C LYS A 397 6.13 -23.33 -14.41
N ILE A 398 5.38 -22.66 -13.55
CA ILE A 398 5.84 -22.13 -12.28
C ILE A 398 6.15 -23.30 -11.34
N LEU A 399 7.39 -23.40 -10.91
CA LEU A 399 7.86 -24.32 -9.89
C LEU A 399 7.66 -23.75 -8.50
N LYS A 400 7.83 -22.43 -8.36
CA LYS A 400 7.72 -21.70 -7.10
C LYS A 400 7.38 -20.24 -7.39
N ALA A 401 6.58 -19.64 -6.53
CA ALA A 401 6.35 -18.21 -6.49
C ALA A 401 6.71 -17.64 -5.11
N ASN A 402 7.27 -16.43 -5.09
CA ASN A 402 7.43 -15.63 -3.88
C ASN A 402 6.84 -14.25 -4.15
N LEU A 403 5.85 -13.87 -3.39
CA LEU A 403 5.16 -12.60 -3.51
C LEU A 403 5.37 -11.81 -2.22
N ILE A 404 6.14 -10.72 -2.26
CA ILE A 404 6.22 -9.82 -1.11
C ILE A 404 5.35 -8.61 -1.42
N VAL A 405 4.18 -8.57 -0.78
CA VAL A 405 3.18 -7.55 -1.09
C VAL A 405 3.36 -6.30 -0.26
N ALA A 406 2.95 -5.18 -0.82
CA ALA A 406 3.09 -3.85 -0.24
C ALA A 406 2.65 -3.75 1.23
N THR A 407 1.46 -4.23 1.58
CA THR A 407 0.99 -4.26 2.98
C THR A 407 1.83 -5.20 3.85
N GLY A 408 2.31 -6.31 3.29
CA GLY A 408 3.15 -7.28 4.01
C GLY A 408 4.41 -6.65 4.58
N HIS A 409 5.09 -5.80 3.82
CA HIS A 409 6.27 -5.07 4.29
C HIS A 409 5.99 -4.24 5.55
N ASN A 410 4.78 -3.72 5.73
CA ASN A 410 4.39 -2.90 6.86
C ASN A 410 3.83 -3.68 8.06
N ASN A 411 3.72 -5.02 8.01
CA ASN A 411 3.07 -5.80 9.07
C ASN A 411 3.65 -5.53 10.47
N ALA A 412 4.96 -5.52 10.59
CA ALA A 412 5.64 -5.22 11.86
C ALA A 412 5.40 -3.76 12.30
N ALA A 413 5.48 -2.81 11.36
CA ALA A 413 5.26 -1.40 11.62
C ALA A 413 3.80 -1.10 11.99
N ILE A 414 2.81 -1.75 11.36
CA ILE A 414 1.40 -1.63 11.71
C ILE A 414 1.18 -2.12 13.15
N ASN A 415 1.69 -3.30 13.51
CA ASN A 415 1.59 -3.82 14.87
C ASN A 415 2.23 -2.86 15.90
N ARG A 416 3.39 -2.29 15.57
CA ARG A 416 4.03 -1.27 16.43
C ARG A 416 3.18 -0.01 16.53
N SER A 417 2.60 0.48 15.45
CA SER A 417 1.71 1.66 15.45
C SER A 417 0.49 1.45 16.34
N VAL A 418 -0.16 0.30 16.22
CA VAL A 418 -1.34 -0.05 17.01
C VAL A 418 -0.98 -0.12 18.49
N TYR A 419 0.18 -0.72 18.83
CA TYR A 419 0.69 -0.76 20.21
C TYR A 419 0.95 0.64 20.76
N GLU A 420 1.65 1.50 20.03
CA GLU A 420 1.97 2.87 20.50
C GLU A 420 0.70 3.70 20.73
N VAL A 421 -0.28 3.62 19.83
CA VAL A 421 -1.55 4.34 19.99
C VAL A 421 -2.36 3.76 21.14
N ALA A 422 -2.49 2.44 21.23
CA ALA A 422 -3.20 1.81 22.34
C ALA A 422 -2.59 2.23 23.67
N ARG A 423 -1.26 2.17 23.82
CA ARG A 423 -0.53 2.57 25.05
C ARG A 423 -0.66 4.05 25.39
N LEU A 424 -0.78 4.90 24.36
CA LEU A 424 -0.93 6.35 24.57
C LEU A 424 -2.30 6.69 25.16
N TYR A 425 -3.36 6.06 24.66
CA TYR A 425 -4.73 6.44 24.97
C TYR A 425 -5.45 5.53 25.97
N ILE A 426 -5.13 4.23 26.04
CA ILE A 426 -5.73 3.30 27.00
C ILE A 426 -4.91 3.33 28.30
N ARG A 427 -5.50 3.90 29.33
CA ARG A 427 -4.88 3.99 30.66
C ARG A 427 -5.94 3.72 31.71
N ASN A 428 -5.57 2.97 32.77
CA ASN A 428 -6.46 2.64 33.87
C ASN A 428 -7.80 2.01 33.42
N GLY A 429 -7.79 1.23 32.33
CA GLY A 429 -8.98 0.58 31.78
C GLY A 429 -9.96 1.50 31.03
N ASP A 430 -9.58 2.74 30.71
CA ASP A 430 -10.42 3.62 29.86
C ASP A 430 -10.40 3.14 28.40
N VAL A 431 -11.55 2.67 27.94
CA VAL A 431 -11.75 2.06 26.62
C VAL A 431 -12.91 2.69 25.83
N ARG A 432 -13.10 3.99 25.99
CA ARG A 432 -14.12 4.73 25.24
C ARG A 432 -13.97 4.55 23.73
N GLU A 433 -15.09 4.64 23.02
CA GLU A 433 -15.20 4.39 21.58
C GLU A 433 -14.21 5.21 20.75
N GLY A 434 -14.07 6.50 21.01
CA GLY A 434 -13.09 7.35 20.33
C GLY A 434 -11.62 6.92 20.50
N ILE A 435 -11.29 6.27 21.63
CA ILE A 435 -9.97 5.66 21.85
C ILE A 435 -9.81 4.44 20.94
N LEU A 436 -10.81 3.56 20.89
CA LEU A 436 -10.78 2.38 20.02
C LEU A 436 -10.70 2.78 18.55
N ASN A 437 -11.41 3.83 18.15
CA ASN A 437 -11.29 4.37 16.80
C ASN A 437 -9.88 4.91 16.48
N ARG A 438 -9.18 5.51 17.44
CA ARG A 438 -7.77 5.93 17.25
C ARG A 438 -6.84 4.72 17.04
N VAL A 439 -7.10 3.62 17.73
CA VAL A 439 -6.39 2.35 17.52
C VAL A 439 -6.59 1.83 16.08
N GLU A 440 -7.84 1.87 15.58
CA GLU A 440 -8.12 1.54 14.18
C GLU A 440 -7.49 2.53 13.20
N ALA A 441 -7.47 3.82 13.54
CA ALA A 441 -6.86 4.87 12.70
C ALA A 441 -5.35 4.67 12.52
N ALA A 442 -4.66 4.11 13.52
CA ALA A 442 -3.25 3.73 13.39
C ALA A 442 -3.03 2.74 12.23
N ILE A 443 -3.98 1.82 12.04
CA ILE A 443 -3.99 0.88 10.90
C ILE A 443 -4.34 1.61 9.61
N ARG A 444 -5.38 2.47 9.65
CA ARG A 444 -5.85 3.22 8.47
C ARG A 444 -4.80 4.15 7.88
N CYS A 445 -3.87 4.69 8.67
CA CYS A 445 -2.74 5.48 8.15
C CYS A 445 -1.98 4.75 7.03
N TYR A 446 -1.77 3.46 7.17
CA TYR A 446 -1.06 2.62 6.20
C TYR A 446 -1.91 2.25 4.98
N ASP A 447 -3.24 2.45 5.03
CA ASP A 447 -4.16 1.98 3.99
C ASP A 447 -3.97 0.48 3.68
N PRO A 448 -4.02 -0.42 4.68
CA PRO A 448 -3.66 -1.81 4.45
C PRO A 448 -4.64 -2.51 3.52
N CYS A 449 -4.09 -3.35 2.65
CA CYS A 449 -4.84 -4.29 1.82
C CYS A 449 -4.63 -5.70 2.36
N LEU A 450 -5.54 -6.17 3.21
CA LEU A 450 -5.34 -7.44 3.92
C LEU A 450 -5.51 -8.64 3.00
N SER A 451 -6.39 -8.54 2.00
CA SER A 451 -6.49 -9.57 0.95
C SER A 451 -5.17 -9.80 0.22
N CYS A 452 -4.37 -8.75 0.02
CA CYS A 452 -3.03 -8.89 -0.58
C CYS A 452 -2.06 -9.60 0.37
N SER A 453 -2.14 -9.33 1.68
CA SER A 453 -1.19 -9.85 2.67
C SER A 453 -1.32 -11.36 2.93
N THR A 454 -2.40 -11.99 2.50
CA THR A 454 -2.73 -13.39 2.79
C THR A 454 -2.31 -14.38 1.69
N HIS A 455 -1.40 -13.98 0.81
CA HIS A 455 -0.98 -14.76 -0.37
C HIS A 455 0.06 -15.83 -0.09
N ALA A 456 0.81 -15.71 1.02
CA ALA A 456 1.96 -16.55 1.30
C ALA A 456 1.61 -17.79 2.14
N LEU A 457 2.38 -18.86 1.93
CA LEU A 457 2.43 -20.03 2.83
C LEU A 457 3.44 -19.73 3.93
N GLY A 458 2.95 -19.26 5.09
CA GLY A 458 3.70 -19.33 6.33
C GLY A 458 3.45 -20.65 7.05
N GLN A 459 4.12 -20.89 8.19
CA GLN A 459 3.62 -21.87 9.15
C GLN A 459 2.30 -21.31 9.68
N MET A 460 1.20 -21.93 9.26
CA MET A 460 -0.13 -21.51 9.68
C MET A 460 -0.42 -22.04 11.08
N PRO A 461 -0.47 -21.22 12.11
CA PRO A 461 -1.11 -21.62 13.34
C PRO A 461 -2.62 -21.68 13.10
N MET A 462 -3.15 -22.86 12.91
CA MET A 462 -4.59 -23.07 12.79
C MET A 462 -5.12 -23.55 14.15
N ALA A 463 -6.01 -22.77 14.74
CA ALA A 463 -6.79 -23.20 15.90
C ALA A 463 -8.28 -23.20 15.53
N ILE A 464 -8.92 -24.34 15.69
CA ILE A 464 -10.37 -24.48 15.53
C ILE A 464 -10.95 -24.64 16.91
N GLU A 465 -11.84 -23.75 17.30
CA GLU A 465 -12.59 -23.83 18.53
C GLU A 465 -14.03 -24.23 18.21
N ILE A 466 -14.45 -25.37 18.73
CA ILE A 466 -15.82 -25.85 18.67
C ILE A 466 -16.51 -25.38 19.94
N VAL A 467 -17.50 -24.50 19.79
CA VAL A 467 -18.27 -23.96 20.92
C VAL A 467 -19.72 -24.46 20.91
N SER A 468 -20.31 -24.62 22.09
CA SER A 468 -21.72 -24.92 22.23
C SER A 468 -22.59 -23.73 21.84
N PRO A 469 -23.91 -23.91 21.62
CA PRO A 469 -24.81 -22.77 21.41
C PRO A 469 -24.82 -21.73 22.55
N ALA A 470 -24.41 -22.15 23.75
CA ALA A 470 -24.25 -21.26 24.91
C ALA A 470 -22.85 -20.60 25.00
N GLY A 471 -22.01 -20.73 23.96
CA GLY A 471 -20.68 -20.14 23.93
C GLY A 471 -19.59 -20.88 24.70
N GLN A 472 -19.90 -22.05 25.28
CA GLN A 472 -18.93 -22.85 26.02
C GLN A 472 -17.98 -23.58 25.05
N LEU A 473 -16.67 -23.49 25.26
CA LEU A 473 -15.65 -24.18 24.49
C LEU A 473 -15.79 -25.70 24.71
N LEU A 474 -16.14 -26.44 23.66
CA LEU A 474 -16.27 -27.89 23.68
C LEU A 474 -14.97 -28.60 23.29
N ARG A 475 -14.24 -28.04 22.32
CA ARG A 475 -13.00 -28.62 21.81
C ARG A 475 -12.14 -27.55 21.13
N ARG A 476 -10.83 -27.65 21.30
CA ARG A 476 -9.85 -26.90 20.55
C ARG A 476 -8.95 -27.86 19.78
N ILE A 477 -8.80 -27.64 18.48
CA ILE A 477 -7.87 -28.35 17.61
C ILE A 477 -6.84 -27.30 17.17
N ALA A 478 -5.58 -27.49 17.49
CA ALA A 478 -4.48 -26.65 17.06
C ALA A 478 -3.44 -27.48 16.29
N ARG A 479 -2.90 -26.96 15.21
CA ARG A 479 -1.78 -27.51 14.46
C ARG A 479 -0.59 -26.61 14.56
#